data_e8b7f0c4a8a7479f49134eea32508ce9
#
_entry.id   e8b7f0c4a8a7479f49134eea32508ce9
#
_cell.length_a   1.000
_cell.length_b   1.000
_cell.length_c   1.000
_cell.angle_alpha   90.00
_cell.angle_beta   90.00
_cell.angle_gamma   90.00
#
_symmetry.space_group_name_H-M   'P 1'
#
loop_
_entity.id
_entity.type
_entity.pdbx_description
1 polymer ?
#
loop_
_entity_poly.entity_id
_entity_poly.type
_entity_poly.pdbx_seq_one_letter_code
_entity_poly.pdbx_strand_id
1 'polypeptide(L)'
;IVVAGAVLVSAFVSLTLTAVLNVKLARKKHTHSWFYRVTEPFFHGMENGYHRLLGMFMKVKWVAVIIILVCGALIWLIGGGLKSELAPMEDRSQFRMSVTMPEGSSYDYTDRYIDKLTNFVLDSVPETKSVLTVTAPGFSGSGSVNTGFLRVTLVDPAERTRSQQDIVDMVNRNLSKFPEGKAFPSQEQTISVSRRGGLPVQFVIQNNNFEKLTEVLPKFMAEAEKNPAFQGVDIDLKFNKPELSVTVDRLK
;
A
#
# COMPACT_ATOMS: atom_id res chain seq x y z
N ILE A 1 -2.02 22.29 -11.22
CA ILE A 1 -1.66 23.61 -11.81
C ILE A 1 -0.25 24.01 -11.36
N VAL A 2 0.09 24.00 -10.05
CA VAL A 2 1.41 24.39 -9.53
C VAL A 2 2.55 23.57 -10.15
N VAL A 3 2.41 22.23 -10.17
CA VAL A 3 3.41 21.31 -10.74
C VAL A 3 3.59 21.56 -12.24
N ALA A 4 2.52 21.74 -12.99
CA ALA A 4 2.58 22.03 -14.42
C ALA A 4 3.29 23.37 -14.69
N GLY A 5 3.00 24.41 -13.89
CA GLY A 5 3.70 25.68 -13.96
C GLY A 5 5.20 25.57 -13.67
N ALA A 6 5.57 24.81 -12.64
CA ALA A 6 6.98 24.59 -12.29
C ALA A 6 7.75 23.86 -13.42
N VAL A 7 7.12 22.85 -14.04
CA VAL A 7 7.70 22.10 -15.17
C VAL A 7 7.91 23.01 -16.38
N LEU A 8 6.93 23.85 -16.72
CA LEU A 8 7.04 24.81 -17.84
C LEU A 8 8.15 25.83 -17.62
N VAL A 9 8.24 26.42 -16.42
CA VAL A 9 9.32 27.35 -16.07
C VAL A 9 10.68 26.67 -16.12
N SER A 10 10.80 25.45 -15.59
CA SER A 10 12.04 24.67 -15.62
C SER A 10 12.47 24.37 -17.06
N ALA A 11 11.53 23.96 -17.92
CA ALA A 11 11.81 23.72 -19.34
C ALA A 11 12.26 24.99 -20.05
N PHE A 12 11.61 26.12 -19.82
CA PHE A 12 11.99 27.41 -20.40
C PHE A 12 13.38 27.85 -19.96
N VAL A 13 13.68 27.76 -18.66
CA VAL A 13 15.02 28.12 -18.12
C VAL A 13 16.08 27.18 -18.68
N SER A 14 15.82 25.88 -18.75
CA SER A 14 16.76 24.91 -19.32
C SER A 14 17.08 25.19 -20.78
N LEU A 15 16.08 25.46 -21.60
CA LEU A 15 16.26 25.72 -23.03
C LEU A 15 16.93 27.05 -23.31
N THR A 16 16.66 28.11 -22.52
CA THR A 16 17.19 29.46 -22.76
C THR A 16 18.51 29.68 -22.04
N LEU A 17 18.56 29.45 -20.74
CA LEU A 17 19.72 29.75 -19.92
C LEU A 17 20.93 28.88 -20.25
N THR A 18 20.68 27.57 -20.48
CA THR A 18 21.75 26.62 -20.84
C THR A 18 22.39 26.98 -22.18
N ALA A 19 21.59 27.33 -23.18
CA ALA A 19 22.09 27.76 -24.48
C ALA A 19 22.91 29.05 -24.38
N VAL A 20 22.41 30.07 -23.66
CA VAL A 20 23.12 31.36 -23.46
C VAL A 20 24.41 31.19 -22.66
N LEU A 21 24.39 30.39 -21.60
CA LEU A 21 25.58 30.09 -20.80
C LEU A 21 26.62 29.32 -21.64
N ASN A 22 26.20 28.35 -22.43
CA ASN A 22 27.13 27.62 -23.30
C ASN A 22 27.84 28.54 -24.28
N VAL A 23 27.13 29.45 -24.96
CA VAL A 23 27.73 30.42 -25.88
C VAL A 23 28.67 31.40 -25.14
N LYS A 24 28.29 31.87 -23.93
CA LYS A 24 29.15 32.77 -23.15
C LYS A 24 30.40 32.08 -22.60
N LEU A 25 30.28 30.85 -22.13
CA LEU A 25 31.39 30.08 -21.56
C LEU A 25 32.34 29.54 -22.64
N ALA A 26 31.80 29.14 -23.80
CA ALA A 26 32.57 28.64 -24.93
C ALA A 26 33.43 29.72 -25.65
N ARG A 27 33.30 31.00 -25.27
CA ARG A 27 34.05 32.13 -25.89
C ARG A 27 35.55 32.17 -25.59
N LYS A 28 36.07 31.24 -24.76
CA LYS A 28 37.51 31.17 -24.45
C LYS A 28 38.22 30.20 -25.39
N LYS A 29 39.34 30.69 -25.93
CA LYS A 29 40.24 30.01 -26.87
C LYS A 29 40.41 28.52 -26.56
N HIS A 30 40.22 27.67 -27.58
CA HIS A 30 40.50 26.24 -27.57
C HIS A 30 42.00 25.99 -27.37
N THR A 31 42.47 26.02 -26.15
CA THR A 31 43.72 25.34 -25.83
C THR A 31 43.35 23.88 -25.57
N HIS A 32 43.73 23.02 -26.51
CA HIS A 32 43.53 21.59 -26.37
C HIS A 32 44.29 21.10 -25.13
N SER A 33 43.60 20.95 -24.02
CA SER A 33 44.13 20.36 -22.79
C SER A 33 44.57 18.91 -23.08
N TRP A 34 45.59 18.40 -22.39
CA TRP A 34 46.03 17.00 -22.48
C TRP A 34 44.84 16.04 -22.29
N PHE A 35 43.98 16.36 -21.40
CA PHE A 35 42.72 15.57 -21.16
C PHE A 35 41.85 15.47 -22.42
N TYR A 36 41.66 16.59 -23.13
CA TYR A 36 40.92 16.63 -24.39
C TYR A 36 41.53 15.72 -25.44
N ARG A 37 42.87 15.73 -25.61
CA ARG A 37 43.58 14.86 -26.56
C ARG A 37 43.40 13.37 -26.27
N VAL A 38 43.31 12.97 -25.02
CA VAL A 38 43.15 11.57 -24.61
C VAL A 38 41.69 11.11 -24.76
N THR A 39 40.73 11.96 -24.52
CA THR A 39 39.31 11.60 -24.57
C THR A 39 38.68 11.79 -25.95
N GLU A 40 39.20 12.70 -26.78
CA GLU A 40 38.69 12.99 -28.12
C GLU A 40 38.57 11.77 -29.05
N PRO A 41 39.59 10.90 -29.17
CA PRO A 41 39.46 9.72 -30.03
C PRO A 41 38.38 8.74 -29.58
N PHE A 42 38.11 8.65 -28.27
CA PHE A 42 37.03 7.84 -27.76
C PHE A 42 35.64 8.42 -28.18
N PHE A 43 35.45 9.73 -28.03
CA PHE A 43 34.21 10.38 -28.46
C PHE A 43 34.01 10.34 -29.97
N HIS A 44 35.06 10.56 -30.76
CA HIS A 44 34.99 10.40 -32.20
C HIS A 44 34.73 8.95 -32.65
N GLY A 45 35.28 7.97 -31.95
CA GLY A 45 34.96 6.57 -32.17
C GLY A 45 33.47 6.25 -31.93
N MET A 46 32.93 6.79 -30.86
CA MET A 46 31.51 6.66 -30.50
C MET A 46 30.61 7.36 -31.51
N GLU A 47 30.94 8.60 -31.92
CA GLU A 47 30.21 9.37 -32.91
C GLU A 47 30.19 8.67 -34.27
N ASN A 48 31.34 8.21 -34.75
CA ASN A 48 31.45 7.45 -36.00
C ASN A 48 30.69 6.14 -35.95
N GLY A 49 30.72 5.46 -34.79
CA GLY A 49 29.92 4.25 -34.54
C GLY A 49 28.44 4.51 -34.65
N TYR A 50 27.97 5.58 -33.98
CA TYR A 50 26.58 6.04 -34.04
C TYR A 50 26.15 6.40 -35.47
N HIS A 51 26.95 7.20 -36.20
CA HIS A 51 26.65 7.55 -37.58
C HIS A 51 26.56 6.32 -38.48
N ARG A 52 27.42 5.35 -38.33
CA ARG A 52 27.37 4.11 -39.10
C ARG A 52 26.13 3.28 -38.80
N LEU A 53 25.83 3.09 -37.52
CA LEU A 53 24.62 2.37 -37.07
C LEU A 53 23.35 3.06 -37.53
N LEU A 54 23.29 4.38 -37.35
CA LEU A 54 22.13 5.19 -37.80
C LEU A 54 21.96 5.10 -39.31
N GLY A 55 23.06 5.20 -40.05
CA GLY A 55 23.06 5.05 -41.53
C GLY A 55 22.58 3.68 -42.00
N MET A 56 22.96 2.60 -41.34
CA MET A 56 22.43 1.25 -41.59
C MET A 56 20.93 1.16 -41.25
N PHE A 57 20.51 1.68 -40.10
CA PHE A 57 19.13 1.67 -39.65
C PHE A 57 18.21 2.45 -40.62
N MET A 58 18.67 3.60 -41.08
CA MET A 58 17.91 4.42 -42.06
C MET A 58 17.79 3.78 -43.44
N LYS A 59 18.75 2.93 -43.83
CA LYS A 59 18.66 2.17 -45.12
C LYS A 59 17.57 1.12 -45.08
N VAL A 60 17.30 0.53 -43.90
CA VAL A 60 16.34 -0.58 -43.76
C VAL A 60 15.18 -0.10 -42.87
N LYS A 61 14.33 0.81 -43.42
CA LYS A 61 13.20 1.42 -42.71
C LYS A 61 12.20 0.42 -42.09
N TRP A 62 12.07 -0.75 -42.70
CA TRP A 62 11.22 -1.84 -42.20
C TRP A 62 11.65 -2.40 -40.85
N VAL A 63 12.96 -2.32 -40.52
CA VAL A 63 13.45 -2.73 -39.19
C VAL A 63 12.82 -1.90 -38.07
N ALA A 64 12.61 -0.60 -38.30
CA ALA A 64 11.92 0.25 -37.33
C ALA A 64 10.48 -0.22 -37.07
N VAL A 65 9.76 -0.59 -38.12
CA VAL A 65 8.39 -1.08 -38.01
C VAL A 65 8.35 -2.40 -37.24
N ILE A 66 9.28 -3.32 -37.56
CA ILE A 66 9.37 -4.60 -36.85
C ILE A 66 9.68 -4.38 -35.35
N ILE A 67 10.62 -3.49 -35.02
CA ILE A 67 10.94 -3.17 -33.62
C ILE A 67 9.72 -2.63 -32.90
N ILE A 68 8.98 -1.70 -33.51
CA ILE A 68 7.76 -1.14 -32.90
C ILE A 68 6.72 -2.23 -32.66
N LEU A 69 6.50 -3.12 -33.63
CA LEU A 69 5.56 -4.22 -33.50
C LEU A 69 5.99 -5.21 -32.39
N VAL A 70 7.27 -5.55 -32.33
CA VAL A 70 7.81 -6.42 -31.27
C VAL A 70 7.69 -5.76 -29.91
N CYS A 71 8.04 -4.48 -29.77
CA CYS A 71 7.85 -3.74 -28.53
C CYS A 71 6.37 -3.67 -28.13
N GLY A 72 5.47 -3.40 -29.06
CA GLY A 72 4.04 -3.40 -28.81
C GLY A 72 3.50 -4.75 -28.35
N ALA A 73 3.95 -5.83 -29.00
CA ALA A 73 3.60 -7.19 -28.59
C ALA A 73 4.15 -7.55 -27.18
N LEU A 74 5.37 -7.15 -26.88
CA LEU A 74 5.96 -7.34 -25.54
C LEU A 74 5.21 -6.54 -24.47
N ILE A 75 4.85 -5.29 -24.75
CA ILE A 75 4.05 -4.46 -23.82
C ILE A 75 2.69 -5.12 -23.57
N TRP A 76 2.05 -5.62 -24.60
CA TRP A 76 0.75 -6.29 -24.46
C TRP A 76 0.87 -7.60 -23.66
N LEU A 77 1.89 -8.40 -23.94
CA LEU A 77 2.14 -9.68 -23.26
C LEU A 77 2.49 -9.48 -21.76
N ILE A 78 3.39 -8.54 -21.47
CA ILE A 78 3.85 -8.24 -20.10
C ILE A 78 2.74 -7.50 -19.34
N GLY A 79 2.08 -6.52 -20.00
CA GLY A 79 1.03 -5.72 -19.38
C GLY A 79 -0.19 -6.54 -18.95
N GLY A 80 -0.51 -7.63 -19.66
CA GLY A 80 -1.58 -8.55 -19.28
C GLY A 80 -1.28 -9.40 -18.04
N GLY A 81 0.01 -9.59 -17.71
CA GLY A 81 0.45 -10.33 -16.52
C GLY A 81 0.72 -9.46 -15.28
N LEU A 82 0.79 -8.15 -15.45
CA LEU A 82 1.04 -7.23 -14.34
C LEU A 82 -0.24 -7.02 -13.54
N LYS A 83 -0.17 -7.26 -12.24
CA LYS A 83 -1.25 -6.91 -11.33
C LYS A 83 -1.37 -5.39 -11.26
N SER A 84 -2.60 -4.90 -11.41
CA SER A 84 -2.90 -3.46 -11.24
C SER A 84 -2.94 -3.14 -9.75
N GLU A 85 -1.83 -2.71 -9.20
CA GLU A 85 -1.69 -2.29 -7.80
C GLU A 85 -1.35 -0.80 -7.76
N LEU A 86 -1.95 -0.07 -6.80
CA LEU A 86 -1.68 1.36 -6.63
C LEU A 86 -0.25 1.60 -6.11
N ALA A 87 0.21 0.73 -5.24
CA ALA A 87 1.58 0.65 -4.77
C ALA A 87 1.86 -0.78 -4.30
N PRO A 88 3.04 -1.35 -4.61
CA PRO A 88 3.41 -2.64 -4.07
C PRO A 88 3.49 -2.59 -2.55
N MET A 89 3.18 -3.72 -1.90
CA MET A 89 3.34 -3.87 -0.46
C MET A 89 4.83 -3.87 -0.13
N GLU A 90 5.27 -2.83 0.56
CA GLU A 90 6.65 -2.70 1.04
C GLU A 90 6.79 -3.28 2.44
N ASP A 91 7.92 -3.93 2.70
CA ASP A 91 8.29 -4.34 4.04
C ASP A 91 8.75 -3.12 4.85
N ARG A 92 7.86 -2.62 5.69
CA ARG A 92 8.08 -1.44 6.56
C ARG A 92 8.43 -1.80 8.00
N SER A 93 8.71 -3.07 8.26
CA SER A 93 8.98 -3.60 9.59
C SER A 93 7.87 -3.28 10.61
N GLN A 94 6.63 -3.19 10.14
CA GLN A 94 5.47 -2.96 11.01
C GLN A 94 4.18 -3.48 10.40
N PHE A 95 3.33 -4.04 11.22
CA PHE A 95 1.97 -4.40 10.85
C PHE A 95 0.99 -4.05 11.96
N ARG A 96 -0.26 -3.91 11.59
CA ARG A 96 -1.35 -3.62 12.52
C ARG A 96 -2.28 -4.82 12.60
N MET A 97 -2.75 -5.14 13.79
CA MET A 97 -3.80 -6.13 14.00
C MET A 97 -5.00 -5.43 14.62
N SER A 98 -6.09 -5.35 13.89
CA SER A 98 -7.37 -4.80 14.37
C SER A 98 -8.13 -5.89 15.09
N VAL A 99 -8.71 -5.57 16.23
CA VAL A 99 -9.43 -6.48 17.11
C VAL A 99 -10.87 -6.01 17.28
N THR A 100 -11.82 -6.92 17.11
CA THR A 100 -13.25 -6.67 17.34
C THR A 100 -13.81 -7.83 18.16
N MET A 101 -14.29 -7.52 19.36
CA MET A 101 -14.97 -8.47 20.25
C MET A 101 -16.48 -8.46 19.95
N PRO A 102 -17.22 -9.51 20.38
CA PRO A 102 -18.68 -9.52 20.29
C PRO A 102 -19.32 -8.28 20.91
N GLU A 103 -20.45 -7.85 20.35
CA GLU A 103 -21.20 -6.73 20.90
C GLU A 103 -21.65 -7.04 22.35
N GLY A 104 -21.55 -6.01 23.21
CA GLY A 104 -21.81 -6.15 24.65
C GLY A 104 -20.61 -6.62 25.47
N SER A 105 -19.47 -6.87 24.87
CA SER A 105 -18.22 -7.16 25.60
C SER A 105 -17.82 -5.96 26.48
N SER A 106 -17.39 -6.26 27.71
CA SER A 106 -16.87 -5.23 28.62
C SER A 106 -15.45 -4.81 28.21
N TYR A 107 -15.02 -3.63 28.70
CA TYR A 107 -13.64 -3.17 28.53
C TYR A 107 -12.62 -4.19 29.03
N ASP A 108 -12.80 -4.70 30.26
CA ASP A 108 -11.86 -5.65 30.85
C ASP A 108 -11.78 -6.99 30.10
N TYR A 109 -12.88 -7.39 29.45
CA TYR A 109 -12.87 -8.61 28.62
C TYR A 109 -12.10 -8.37 27.31
N THR A 110 -12.30 -7.22 26.69
CA THR A 110 -11.58 -6.82 25.48
C THR A 110 -10.09 -6.65 25.76
N ASP A 111 -9.74 -6.01 26.86
CA ASP A 111 -8.36 -5.76 27.28
C ASP A 111 -7.60 -7.08 27.51
N ARG A 112 -8.21 -8.00 28.27
CA ARG A 112 -7.62 -9.35 28.47
C ARG A 112 -7.43 -10.12 27.18
N TYR A 113 -8.31 -9.96 26.21
CA TYR A 113 -8.15 -10.59 24.92
C TYR A 113 -6.98 -9.98 24.13
N ILE A 114 -6.83 -8.67 24.16
CA ILE A 114 -5.71 -7.95 23.56
C ILE A 114 -4.39 -8.38 24.21
N ASP A 115 -4.36 -8.54 25.54
CA ASP A 115 -3.19 -9.05 26.25
C ASP A 115 -2.81 -10.48 25.83
N LYS A 116 -3.80 -11.36 25.65
CA LYS A 116 -3.55 -12.71 25.13
C LYS A 116 -2.93 -12.68 23.74
N LEU A 117 -3.43 -11.84 22.85
CA LEU A 117 -2.87 -11.69 21.52
C LEU A 117 -1.48 -11.06 21.54
N THR A 118 -1.24 -10.11 22.45
CA THR A 118 0.07 -9.50 22.65
C THR A 118 1.11 -10.53 23.09
N ASN A 119 0.79 -11.33 24.10
CA ASN A 119 1.66 -12.41 24.56
C ASN A 119 1.92 -13.44 23.46
N PHE A 120 0.88 -13.84 22.72
CA PHE A 120 1.03 -14.72 21.56
C PHE A 120 2.02 -14.15 20.52
N VAL A 121 1.91 -12.87 20.19
CA VAL A 121 2.83 -12.21 19.22
C VAL A 121 4.25 -12.20 19.77
N LEU A 122 4.45 -11.81 21.04
CA LEU A 122 5.77 -11.76 21.67
C LEU A 122 6.44 -13.14 21.74
N ASP A 123 5.66 -14.20 22.01
CA ASP A 123 6.17 -15.57 22.10
C ASP A 123 6.45 -16.19 20.72
N SER A 124 5.63 -15.86 19.70
CA SER A 124 5.68 -16.49 18.37
C SER A 124 6.53 -15.73 17.36
N VAL A 125 6.81 -14.45 17.61
CA VAL A 125 7.55 -13.55 16.71
C VAL A 125 8.77 -12.97 17.43
N PRO A 126 9.89 -13.69 17.50
CA PRO A 126 11.12 -13.21 18.16
C PRO A 126 11.69 -11.95 17.49
N GLU A 127 11.33 -11.66 16.25
CA GLU A 127 11.72 -10.44 15.53
C GLU A 127 10.94 -9.19 15.98
N THR A 128 10.09 -9.30 17.00
CA THR A 128 9.32 -8.16 17.53
C THR A 128 10.24 -7.23 18.33
N LYS A 129 10.29 -5.96 17.88
CA LYS A 129 11.00 -4.89 18.59
C LYS A 129 10.12 -4.24 19.65
N SER A 130 8.86 -3.98 19.34
CA SER A 130 7.87 -3.40 20.26
C SER A 130 6.44 -3.70 19.80
N VAL A 131 5.54 -3.76 20.77
CA VAL A 131 4.09 -3.86 20.53
C VAL A 131 3.40 -2.69 21.22
N LEU A 132 2.63 -1.92 20.48
CA LEU A 132 1.74 -0.90 21.02
C LEU A 132 0.32 -1.43 20.97
N THR A 133 -0.34 -1.51 22.09
CA THR A 133 -1.73 -1.93 22.21
C THR A 133 -2.63 -0.76 22.60
N VAL A 134 -3.82 -0.72 22.01
CA VAL A 134 -4.82 0.28 22.35
C VAL A 134 -6.16 -0.42 22.45
N THR A 135 -6.76 -0.38 23.64
CA THR A 135 -8.10 -0.89 23.93
C THR A 135 -9.08 0.27 23.90
N ALA A 136 -10.24 0.08 23.27
CA ALA A 136 -11.31 1.08 23.14
C ALA A 136 -10.84 2.43 22.57
N PRO A 137 -10.22 2.48 21.37
CA PRO A 137 -9.71 3.72 20.79
C PRO A 137 -10.87 4.68 20.47
N GLY A 138 -10.99 5.75 21.23
CA GLY A 138 -12.04 6.78 21.08
C GLY A 138 -11.81 7.77 19.94
N PHE A 139 -11.05 7.45 18.91
CA PHE A 139 -10.68 8.39 17.83
C PHE A 139 -11.84 8.82 16.91
N SER A 140 -12.99 8.19 17.00
CA SER A 140 -14.13 8.44 16.09
C SER A 140 -15.46 8.78 16.81
N GLY A 141 -15.41 9.35 18.00
CA GLY A 141 -16.60 9.62 18.82
C GLY A 141 -16.73 8.63 19.97
N SER A 142 -17.94 8.16 20.30
CA SER A 142 -18.14 7.18 21.37
C SER A 142 -17.38 5.90 21.05
N GLY A 143 -16.18 5.75 21.63
CA GLY A 143 -15.33 4.57 21.44
C GLY A 143 -16.08 3.30 21.80
N SER A 144 -16.11 2.36 20.92
CA SER A 144 -16.69 1.05 21.18
C SER A 144 -15.74 0.28 22.08
N VAL A 145 -16.17 -0.04 23.30
CA VAL A 145 -15.36 -0.75 24.31
C VAL A 145 -14.97 -2.18 23.88
N ASN A 146 -15.65 -2.70 22.86
CA ASN A 146 -15.40 -4.01 22.27
C ASN A 146 -14.42 -4.01 21.11
N THR A 147 -13.72 -2.90 20.88
CA THR A 147 -12.72 -2.81 19.80
C THR A 147 -11.35 -2.43 20.32
N GLY A 148 -10.32 -2.79 19.59
CA GLY A 148 -8.96 -2.40 19.88
C GLY A 148 -8.01 -2.67 18.71
N PHE A 149 -6.75 -2.36 18.89
CA PHE A 149 -5.73 -2.72 17.92
C PHE A 149 -4.36 -2.92 18.58
N LEU A 150 -3.56 -3.73 17.92
CA LEU A 150 -2.14 -3.88 18.20
C LEU A 150 -1.35 -3.33 17.01
N ARG A 151 -0.30 -2.57 17.27
CA ARG A 151 0.70 -2.22 16.28
C ARG A 151 2.00 -2.90 16.67
N VAL A 152 2.42 -3.83 15.84
CA VAL A 152 3.65 -4.60 16.03
C VAL A 152 4.74 -3.97 15.18
N THR A 153 5.83 -3.59 15.80
CA THR A 153 7.05 -3.12 15.13
C THR A 153 8.08 -4.23 15.18
N LEU A 154 8.61 -4.59 14.02
CA LEU A 154 9.64 -5.62 13.86
C LEU A 154 11.03 -4.98 13.84
N VAL A 155 12.05 -5.79 14.02
CA VAL A 155 13.44 -5.39 13.77
C VAL A 155 13.65 -5.10 12.28
N ASP A 156 14.76 -4.44 11.96
CA ASP A 156 15.11 -4.09 10.59
C ASP A 156 15.11 -5.34 9.66
N PRO A 157 14.68 -5.24 8.41
CA PRO A 157 14.73 -6.34 7.45
C PRO A 157 16.11 -6.99 7.31
N ALA A 158 17.20 -6.23 7.52
CA ALA A 158 18.56 -6.75 7.50
C ALA A 158 18.91 -7.65 8.70
N GLU A 159 18.18 -7.53 9.81
CA GLU A 159 18.42 -8.26 11.06
C GLU A 159 17.51 -9.49 11.23
N ARG A 160 16.63 -9.78 10.26
CA ARG A 160 15.69 -10.90 10.32
C ARG A 160 15.71 -11.74 9.06
N THR A 161 15.35 -13.01 9.20
CA THR A 161 15.29 -13.96 8.10
C THR A 161 13.91 -14.04 7.45
N ARG A 162 12.84 -13.81 8.25
CA ARG A 162 11.44 -13.85 7.78
C ARG A 162 11.02 -12.48 7.26
N SER A 163 10.34 -12.44 6.11
CA SER A 163 9.72 -11.21 5.62
C SER A 163 8.54 -10.80 6.52
N GLN A 164 8.16 -9.53 6.46
CA GLN A 164 6.95 -9.05 7.15
C GLN A 164 5.70 -9.83 6.72
N GLN A 165 5.60 -10.18 5.42
CA GLN A 165 4.49 -10.96 4.89
C GLN A 165 4.43 -12.36 5.52
N ASP A 166 5.56 -13.07 5.61
CA ASP A 166 5.62 -14.41 6.21
C ASP A 166 5.18 -14.39 7.68
N ILE A 167 5.58 -13.34 8.41
CA ILE A 167 5.19 -13.14 9.81
C ILE A 167 3.67 -12.90 9.91
N VAL A 168 3.12 -12.00 9.10
CA VAL A 168 1.69 -11.71 9.07
C VAL A 168 0.87 -12.94 8.72
N ASP A 169 1.31 -13.72 7.73
CA ASP A 169 0.65 -14.96 7.32
C ASP A 169 0.71 -16.03 8.43
N MET A 170 1.82 -16.12 9.14
CA MET A 170 1.98 -17.02 10.28
C MET A 170 1.04 -16.61 11.43
N VAL A 171 0.99 -15.32 11.76
CA VAL A 171 0.07 -14.80 12.78
C VAL A 171 -1.37 -15.10 12.38
N ASN A 172 -1.76 -14.78 11.15
CA ASN A 172 -3.12 -14.97 10.65
C ASN A 172 -3.57 -16.45 10.74
N ARG A 173 -2.71 -17.39 10.36
CA ARG A 173 -3.02 -18.84 10.48
C ARG A 173 -3.26 -19.29 11.92
N ASN A 174 -2.63 -18.66 12.89
CA ASN A 174 -2.76 -19.04 14.30
C ASN A 174 -3.91 -18.32 15.02
N LEU A 175 -4.54 -17.30 14.40
CA LEU A 175 -5.68 -16.60 15.02
C LEU A 175 -6.90 -17.49 15.27
N SER A 176 -7.04 -18.61 14.55
CA SER A 176 -8.08 -19.61 14.83
C SER A 176 -8.01 -20.20 16.24
N LYS A 177 -6.87 -20.09 16.93
CA LYS A 177 -6.70 -20.51 18.34
C LYS A 177 -7.35 -19.54 19.34
N PHE A 178 -7.79 -18.37 18.90
CA PHE A 178 -8.38 -17.31 19.70
C PHE A 178 -9.79 -16.99 19.25
N PRO A 179 -10.76 -17.89 19.46
CA PRO A 179 -12.12 -17.78 18.92
C PRO A 179 -13.00 -16.77 19.67
N GLU A 180 -12.52 -16.17 20.78
CA GLU A 180 -13.29 -15.25 21.61
C GLU A 180 -13.62 -13.94 20.90
N GLY A 181 -12.79 -13.53 19.92
CA GLY A 181 -12.93 -12.29 19.16
C GLY A 181 -12.44 -12.45 17.72
N LYS A 182 -12.69 -11.44 16.91
CA LYS A 182 -12.15 -11.34 15.55
C LYS A 182 -10.90 -10.46 15.56
N ALA A 183 -9.77 -10.99 15.09
CA ALA A 183 -8.54 -10.25 14.93
C ALA A 183 -8.09 -10.33 13.48
N PHE A 184 -7.69 -9.19 12.88
CA PHE A 184 -7.27 -9.09 11.49
C PHE A 184 -5.90 -8.43 11.40
N PRO A 185 -4.83 -9.18 11.17
CA PRO A 185 -3.53 -8.60 10.89
C PRO A 185 -3.54 -8.02 9.47
N SER A 186 -3.09 -6.78 9.36
CA SER A 186 -3.02 -6.06 8.09
C SER A 186 -1.71 -5.28 7.99
N GLN A 187 -1.17 -5.22 6.79
CA GLN A 187 -0.02 -4.38 6.49
C GLN A 187 -0.52 -3.00 6.01
N GLU A 188 0.12 -1.95 6.49
CA GLU A 188 -0.19 -0.60 6.03
C GLU A 188 0.46 -0.38 4.65
N GLN A 189 -0.35 -0.02 3.67
CA GLN A 189 0.15 0.35 2.35
C GLN A 189 0.88 1.70 2.43
N THR A 190 1.93 1.87 1.64
CA THR A 190 2.70 3.14 1.55
C THR A 190 1.81 4.30 1.09
N ILE A 191 0.85 4.01 0.22
CA ILE A 191 -0.17 4.95 -0.22
C ILE A 191 -1.53 4.38 0.16
N SER A 192 -2.09 4.81 1.28
CA SER A 192 -3.45 4.42 1.67
C SER A 192 -4.46 5.47 1.23
N VAL A 193 -5.48 5.05 0.52
CA VAL A 193 -6.63 5.90 0.14
C VAL A 193 -7.60 6.05 1.31
N SER A 194 -7.56 5.13 2.27
CA SER A 194 -8.45 5.13 3.42
C SER A 194 -7.89 5.95 4.59
N ARG A 195 -8.60 6.99 4.97
CA ARG A 195 -8.25 7.86 6.11
C ARG A 195 -8.47 7.22 7.49
N ARG A 196 -9.14 6.08 7.59
CA ARG A 196 -9.62 5.51 8.87
C ARG A 196 -9.07 4.14 9.24
N GLY A 197 -8.07 3.62 8.51
CA GLY A 197 -7.43 2.35 8.89
C GLY A 197 -8.44 1.20 8.96
N GLY A 198 -9.14 0.92 7.86
CA GLY A 198 -10.02 -0.24 7.71
C GLY A 198 -9.33 -1.37 6.95
N LEU A 199 -10.09 -2.42 6.66
CA LEU A 199 -9.66 -3.50 5.77
C LEU A 199 -9.31 -2.95 4.38
N PRO A 200 -8.36 -3.55 3.66
CA PRO A 200 -7.85 -3.01 2.39
C PRO A 200 -8.92 -2.94 1.28
N VAL A 201 -9.91 -3.80 1.35
CA VAL A 201 -11.05 -3.78 0.42
C VAL A 201 -12.30 -3.34 1.16
N GLN A 202 -12.93 -2.26 0.71
CA GLN A 202 -14.12 -1.70 1.33
C GLN A 202 -15.23 -1.54 0.30
N PHE A 203 -16.43 -2.03 0.63
CA PHE A 203 -17.64 -1.86 -0.16
C PHE A 203 -18.66 -1.05 0.64
N VAL A 204 -19.34 -0.15 -0.02
CA VAL A 204 -20.45 0.60 0.55
C VAL A 204 -21.75 0.12 -0.07
N ILE A 205 -22.58 -0.53 0.73
CA ILE A 205 -23.93 -0.96 0.33
C ILE A 205 -24.92 0.06 0.86
N GLN A 206 -25.67 0.67 -0.04
CA GLN A 206 -26.65 1.70 0.30
C GLN A 206 -28.07 1.24 -0.06
N ASN A 207 -29.01 1.44 0.85
CA ASN A 207 -30.43 1.26 0.59
C ASN A 207 -31.22 2.25 1.43
N ASN A 208 -32.31 2.80 0.89
CA ASN A 208 -33.22 3.68 1.60
C ASN A 208 -34.14 2.91 2.57
N ASN A 209 -34.26 1.59 2.43
CA ASN A 209 -35.02 0.75 3.32
C ASN A 209 -34.09 -0.08 4.20
N PHE A 210 -34.12 0.20 5.51
CA PHE A 210 -33.29 -0.47 6.50
C PHE A 210 -33.63 -1.96 6.66
N GLU A 211 -34.92 -2.34 6.56
CA GLU A 211 -35.35 -3.73 6.68
C GLU A 211 -34.73 -4.61 5.57
N LYS A 212 -34.65 -4.07 4.33
CA LYS A 212 -33.98 -4.77 3.23
C LYS A 212 -32.47 -4.94 3.46
N LEU A 213 -31.82 -3.95 4.10
CA LEU A 213 -30.42 -4.09 4.49
C LEU A 213 -30.24 -5.20 5.49
N THR A 214 -31.10 -5.28 6.50
CA THR A 214 -31.07 -6.32 7.54
C THR A 214 -31.24 -7.74 6.95
N GLU A 215 -32.02 -7.89 5.87
CA GLU A 215 -32.22 -9.17 5.20
C GLU A 215 -31.07 -9.55 4.27
N VAL A 216 -30.52 -8.58 3.52
CA VAL A 216 -29.52 -8.86 2.45
C VAL A 216 -28.12 -9.01 3.03
N LEU A 217 -27.75 -8.20 4.03
CA LEU A 217 -26.41 -8.16 4.57
C LEU A 217 -25.92 -9.51 5.12
N PRO A 218 -26.70 -10.27 5.91
CA PRO A 218 -26.27 -11.59 6.38
C PRO A 218 -26.02 -12.58 5.24
N LYS A 219 -26.85 -12.54 4.19
CA LYS A 219 -26.70 -13.40 3.00
C LYS A 219 -25.40 -13.04 2.23
N PHE A 220 -25.14 -11.74 2.08
CA PHE A 220 -23.91 -11.26 1.46
C PHE A 220 -22.67 -11.67 2.24
N MET A 221 -22.70 -11.51 3.57
CA MET A 221 -21.60 -11.91 4.45
C MET A 221 -21.31 -13.41 4.37
N ALA A 222 -22.35 -14.25 4.45
CA ALA A 222 -22.21 -15.69 4.35
C ALA A 222 -21.63 -16.15 3.00
N GLU A 223 -21.95 -15.45 1.92
CA GLU A 223 -21.39 -15.77 0.60
C GLU A 223 -19.95 -15.25 0.45
N ALA A 224 -19.66 -14.07 0.98
CA ALA A 224 -18.30 -13.52 1.00
C ALA A 224 -17.33 -14.39 1.84
N GLU A 225 -17.76 -14.89 2.99
CA GLU A 225 -16.96 -15.77 3.85
C GLU A 225 -16.61 -17.13 3.19
N LYS A 226 -17.43 -17.59 2.25
CA LYS A 226 -17.13 -18.83 1.48
C LYS A 226 -16.03 -18.63 0.43
N ASN A 227 -15.76 -17.41 0.03
CA ASN A 227 -14.79 -17.14 -1.02
C ASN A 227 -13.37 -17.18 -0.46
N PRO A 228 -12.49 -18.10 -0.91
CA PRO A 228 -11.13 -18.24 -0.40
C PRO A 228 -10.21 -17.02 -0.68
N ALA A 229 -10.65 -16.09 -1.52
CA ALA A 229 -9.91 -14.86 -1.77
C ALA A 229 -9.99 -13.87 -0.59
N PHE A 230 -10.98 -14.00 0.30
CA PHE A 230 -11.15 -13.16 1.48
C PHE A 230 -10.65 -13.88 2.72
N GLN A 231 -9.67 -13.29 3.41
CA GLN A 231 -9.14 -13.82 4.68
C GLN A 231 -10.01 -13.45 5.88
N GLY A 232 -10.89 -12.44 5.73
CA GLY A 232 -11.82 -12.00 6.76
C GLY A 232 -12.79 -10.98 6.21
N VAL A 233 -14.02 -11.05 6.65
CA VAL A 233 -15.10 -10.14 6.27
C VAL A 233 -15.70 -9.54 7.53
N ASP A 234 -15.86 -8.24 7.57
CA ASP A 234 -16.53 -7.53 8.66
C ASP A 234 -17.49 -6.46 8.12
N ILE A 235 -18.45 -6.06 8.93
CA ILE A 235 -19.49 -5.10 8.60
C ILE A 235 -19.62 -4.07 9.71
N ASP A 236 -19.75 -2.80 9.35
CA ASP A 236 -19.93 -1.71 10.31
C ASP A 236 -21.30 -1.72 10.97
N LEU A 237 -22.35 -2.17 10.25
CA LEU A 237 -23.72 -2.21 10.75
C LEU A 237 -23.94 -3.47 11.59
N LYS A 238 -23.96 -3.33 12.91
CA LYS A 238 -24.21 -4.44 13.84
C LYS A 238 -25.69 -4.44 14.26
N PHE A 239 -26.40 -5.54 13.98
CA PHE A 239 -27.82 -5.69 14.30
C PHE A 239 -28.08 -6.28 15.70
N ASN A 240 -27.07 -6.80 16.34
CA ASN A 240 -27.15 -7.56 17.60
C ASN A 240 -26.61 -6.78 18.80
N LYS A 241 -26.55 -5.45 18.70
CA LYS A 241 -26.13 -4.60 19.83
C LYS A 241 -27.25 -4.62 20.88
N PRO A 242 -26.98 -5.11 22.11
CA PRO A 242 -27.98 -5.07 23.16
C PRO A 242 -28.28 -3.62 23.55
N GLU A 243 -29.58 -3.31 23.60
CA GLU A 243 -30.07 -2.00 24.02
C GLU A 243 -30.94 -2.14 25.28
N LEU A 244 -30.77 -1.21 26.22
CA LEU A 244 -31.61 -1.08 27.38
C LEU A 244 -32.70 -0.03 27.11
N SER A 245 -33.96 -0.45 26.97
CA SER A 245 -35.10 0.46 26.87
C SER A 245 -35.65 0.71 28.25
N VAL A 246 -35.58 1.96 28.70
CA VAL A 246 -36.15 2.39 29.98
C VAL A 246 -37.42 3.20 29.71
N THR A 247 -38.57 2.66 30.11
CA THR A 247 -39.87 3.33 30.03
C THR A 247 -40.23 3.84 31.41
N VAL A 248 -40.34 5.17 31.55
CA VAL A 248 -40.75 5.79 32.82
C VAL A 248 -42.28 5.95 32.83
N ASP A 249 -42.94 5.29 33.76
CA ASP A 249 -44.34 5.51 34.02
C ASP A 249 -44.54 6.82 34.80
N ARG A 250 -45.04 7.85 34.13
CA ARG A 250 -45.24 9.21 34.70
C ARG A 250 -46.52 9.36 35.54
N LEU A 251 -47.34 8.31 35.64
CA LEU A 251 -48.58 8.32 36.38
C LEU A 251 -48.42 7.72 37.80
N LYS A 252 -47.24 7.33 38.15
CA LYS A 252 -46.78 7.02 39.49
C LYS A 252 -45.66 8.00 39.85
#